data_f349a7d87fe44f1d0641f164d2ae6b94
#
_entry.id   f349a7d87fe44f1d0641f164d2ae6b94
#
_cell.length_a   1.000
_cell.length_b   1.000
_cell.length_c   1.000
_cell.angle_alpha   90.00
_cell.angle_beta   90.00
_cell.angle_gamma   90.00
#
_symmetry.space_group_name_H-M   'P 1'
#
loop_
_entity.id
_entity.type
_entity.pdbx_description
1 polymer ?
#
loop_
_entity_poly.entity_id
_entity_poly.type
_entity_poly.pdbx_seq_one_letter_code
_entity_poly.pdbx_strand_id
1 'polypeptide(L)'
;MALHPVVESVTARIIARSRPSRGAYLAHLDAARIQGVQRGALSCTNLAHGFAAFPANDKLSLKELKKPSVAIVSAYNDMLSAHQPFEGFPALIKDAVREVGAVAQFAGGTPAMCDGVTQGQPGMELSLFSRDAIAMSTAIALSHNMFDSAVYLGVCDKIVPGLLIGALHFGHLPAVFVPAGPMTTGLSNSEKAKIRQLYAQGKVGRAELLEGESQSYHGAGTCTFYGTANSNQMLMEVMGLHLPGAAFITPNTPLRAELTRAAARRAAVISAQSDEYLPVGHVVDEKAIVNAIVALLTTGGSTNHTLHLVAIAKAAGIVIDWDDFDELSKVVPLLTRIYPNGNADVNHFHAAGGTGFVIRELLDGGLLHDDVTTILGKGLRAHCTEPFLGENGQGVVWKAAPEQSGDEAVLRKITAPFSPDGGTVLVKGNLGRAVMKLSLIHI
;
A
#
# COMPACT_ATOMS: atom_id res chain seq x y z
N MET A 1 -11.76 23.41 -0.68
CA MET A 1 -13.16 23.28 -1.13
C MET A 1 -13.97 22.59 -0.03
N ALA A 2 -15.28 22.76 0.05
CA ALA A 2 -16.09 21.99 1.02
C ALA A 2 -16.12 20.53 0.59
N LEU A 3 -16.17 19.61 1.57
CA LEU A 3 -16.28 18.18 1.32
C LEU A 3 -17.66 17.87 0.71
N HIS A 4 -17.72 16.88 -0.17
CA HIS A 4 -18.98 16.44 -0.78
C HIS A 4 -19.93 15.88 0.30
N PRO A 5 -21.23 16.27 0.31
CA PRO A 5 -22.14 15.91 1.39
C PRO A 5 -22.28 14.40 1.64
N VAL A 6 -22.22 13.58 0.58
CA VAL A 6 -22.27 12.11 0.72
C VAL A 6 -21.01 11.57 1.40
N VAL A 7 -19.82 12.09 1.05
CA VAL A 7 -18.54 11.68 1.68
C VAL A 7 -18.57 12.06 3.16
N GLU A 8 -19.03 13.27 3.48
CA GLU A 8 -19.17 13.73 4.87
C GLU A 8 -20.17 12.86 5.66
N SER A 9 -21.34 12.57 5.09
CA SER A 9 -22.37 11.75 5.71
C SER A 9 -21.91 10.32 5.96
N VAL A 10 -21.27 9.67 4.96
CA VAL A 10 -20.73 8.31 5.10
C VAL A 10 -19.65 8.28 6.18
N THR A 11 -18.74 9.25 6.18
CA THR A 11 -17.68 9.36 7.20
C THR A 11 -18.28 9.53 8.60
N ALA A 12 -19.24 10.41 8.78
CA ALA A 12 -19.90 10.63 10.07
C ALA A 12 -20.59 9.35 10.58
N ARG A 13 -21.25 8.60 9.69
CA ARG A 13 -21.88 7.30 10.02
C ARG A 13 -20.84 6.26 10.43
N ILE A 14 -19.70 6.16 9.71
CA ILE A 14 -18.60 5.25 10.06
C ILE A 14 -18.04 5.62 11.44
N ILE A 15 -17.76 6.89 11.71
CA ILE A 15 -17.29 7.38 13.02
C ILE A 15 -18.26 7.00 14.12
N ALA A 16 -19.56 7.26 13.93
CA ALA A 16 -20.57 6.96 14.93
C ALA A 16 -20.67 5.45 15.23
N ARG A 17 -20.64 4.63 14.18
CA ARG A 17 -20.71 3.16 14.29
C ARG A 17 -19.46 2.57 14.92
N SER A 18 -18.29 3.16 14.67
CA SER A 18 -16.99 2.69 15.15
C SER A 18 -16.67 3.14 16.58
N ARG A 19 -17.37 4.12 17.13
CA ARG A 19 -17.01 4.79 18.39
C ARG A 19 -16.62 3.83 19.53
N PRO A 20 -17.35 2.73 19.82
CA PRO A 20 -16.96 1.84 20.92
C PRO A 20 -15.66 1.09 20.64
N SER A 21 -15.53 0.45 19.48
CA SER A 21 -14.37 -0.36 19.10
C SER A 21 -13.14 0.51 18.83
N ARG A 22 -13.31 1.66 18.16
CA ARG A 22 -12.25 2.61 17.91
C ARG A 22 -11.72 3.22 19.21
N GLY A 23 -12.60 3.60 20.13
CA GLY A 23 -12.22 4.12 21.43
C GLY A 23 -11.42 3.12 22.25
N ALA A 24 -11.83 1.85 22.28
CA ALA A 24 -11.08 0.79 22.94
C ALA A 24 -9.69 0.56 22.28
N TYR A 25 -9.63 0.59 20.95
CA TYR A 25 -8.36 0.47 20.20
C TYR A 25 -7.40 1.62 20.53
N LEU A 26 -7.86 2.87 20.48
CA LEU A 26 -7.02 4.03 20.79
C LEU A 26 -6.55 4.03 22.24
N ALA A 27 -7.38 3.64 23.20
CA ALA A 27 -6.99 3.51 24.60
C ALA A 27 -5.88 2.45 24.79
N HIS A 28 -5.93 1.35 24.01
CA HIS A 28 -4.84 0.35 24.01
C HIS A 28 -3.53 0.94 23.48
N LEU A 29 -3.57 1.75 22.41
CA LEU A 29 -2.37 2.40 21.87
C LEU A 29 -1.77 3.40 22.86
N ASP A 30 -2.62 4.20 23.52
CA ASP A 30 -2.17 5.16 24.52
C ASP A 30 -1.51 4.46 25.71
N ALA A 31 -2.05 3.35 26.17
CA ALA A 31 -1.45 2.54 27.22
C ALA A 31 -0.06 1.99 26.81
N ALA A 32 0.10 1.54 25.58
CA ALA A 32 1.38 1.08 25.05
C ALA A 32 2.39 2.24 24.92
N ARG A 33 1.92 3.44 24.52
CA ARG A 33 2.77 4.64 24.42
C ARG A 33 3.30 5.09 25.77
N ILE A 34 2.48 5.06 26.82
CA ILE A 34 2.88 5.46 28.20
C ILE A 34 4.03 4.57 28.71
N GLN A 35 4.16 3.33 28.28
CA GLN A 35 5.26 2.43 28.67
C GLN A 35 6.61 2.91 28.10
N GLY A 36 6.62 3.84 27.13
CA GLY A 36 7.84 4.40 26.53
C GLY A 36 8.57 3.38 25.65
N VAL A 37 9.92 3.44 25.66
CA VAL A 37 10.77 2.56 24.85
C VAL A 37 10.64 1.11 25.32
N GLN A 38 9.92 0.28 24.56
CA GLN A 38 9.55 -1.10 24.93
C GLN A 38 10.76 -1.97 25.30
N ARG A 39 11.87 -1.86 24.55
CA ARG A 39 13.09 -2.61 24.85
C ARG A 39 13.73 -2.23 26.18
N GLY A 40 13.43 -1.07 26.74
CA GLY A 40 13.87 -0.66 28.07
C GLY A 40 13.23 -1.46 29.20
N ALA A 41 12.08 -2.07 28.97
CA ALA A 41 11.39 -2.94 29.90
C ALA A 41 11.89 -4.40 29.86
N LEU A 42 12.70 -4.77 28.86
CA LEU A 42 13.29 -6.11 28.77
C LEU A 42 14.34 -6.33 29.86
N SER A 43 14.41 -7.56 30.38
CA SER A 43 15.52 -7.93 31.27
C SER A 43 16.88 -7.79 30.56
N CYS A 44 17.96 -7.61 31.30
CA CYS A 44 19.29 -7.47 30.69
C CYS A 44 19.65 -8.68 29.81
N THR A 45 19.25 -9.89 30.20
CA THR A 45 19.45 -11.10 29.40
C THR A 45 18.65 -11.06 28.10
N ASN A 46 17.37 -10.70 28.16
CA ASN A 46 16.51 -10.59 26.98
C ASN A 46 17.02 -9.53 25.99
N LEU A 47 17.38 -8.36 26.52
CA LEU A 47 17.93 -7.27 25.70
C LEU A 47 19.26 -7.68 25.05
N ALA A 48 20.15 -8.35 25.79
CA ALA A 48 21.42 -8.85 25.25
C ALA A 48 21.22 -9.84 24.11
N HIS A 49 20.24 -10.76 24.21
CA HIS A 49 19.86 -11.64 23.09
C HIS A 49 19.35 -10.85 21.89
N GLY A 50 18.54 -9.82 22.10
CA GLY A 50 17.95 -8.99 21.04
C GLY A 50 18.97 -8.25 20.17
N PHE A 51 20.17 -7.97 20.67
CA PHE A 51 21.24 -7.30 19.92
C PHE A 51 22.54 -8.11 19.78
N ALA A 52 22.58 -9.36 20.23
CA ALA A 52 23.80 -10.18 20.25
C ALA A 52 24.50 -10.27 18.89
N ALA A 53 23.73 -10.39 17.81
CA ALA A 53 24.22 -10.52 16.44
C ALA A 53 24.55 -9.18 15.74
N PHE A 54 24.32 -8.03 16.39
CA PHE A 54 24.57 -6.72 15.79
C PHE A 54 26.05 -6.37 15.67
N PRO A 55 26.43 -5.49 14.72
CA PRO A 55 27.74 -4.84 14.74
C PRO A 55 27.97 -4.05 16.04
N ALA A 56 29.22 -3.89 16.44
CA ALA A 56 29.57 -3.28 17.74
C ALA A 56 28.98 -1.88 17.93
N ASN A 57 29.03 -1.04 16.91
CA ASN A 57 28.48 0.33 16.95
C ASN A 57 26.95 0.34 17.12
N ASP A 58 26.24 -0.56 16.43
CA ASP A 58 24.78 -0.68 16.55
C ASP A 58 24.39 -1.18 17.95
N LYS A 59 25.17 -2.11 18.55
CA LYS A 59 24.98 -2.55 19.94
C LYS A 59 25.09 -1.41 20.93
N LEU A 60 26.08 -0.53 20.77
CA LEU A 60 26.24 0.64 21.65
C LEU A 60 25.02 1.56 21.55
N SER A 61 24.57 1.82 20.32
CA SER A 61 23.38 2.65 20.08
C SER A 61 22.13 2.09 20.75
N LEU A 62 21.91 0.78 20.70
CA LEU A 62 20.74 0.15 21.34
C LEU A 62 20.80 0.11 22.87
N LYS A 63 22.01 -0.02 23.44
CA LYS A 63 22.21 0.00 24.90
C LYS A 63 21.83 1.34 25.53
N GLU A 64 22.05 2.44 24.84
CA GLU A 64 21.76 3.77 25.35
C GLU A 64 20.25 4.06 25.44
N LEU A 65 19.38 3.27 24.82
CA LEU A 65 17.92 3.40 24.75
C LEU A 65 17.43 4.75 24.16
N LYS A 66 18.33 5.58 23.65
CA LYS A 66 18.05 6.95 23.15
C LYS A 66 17.92 7.04 21.64
N LYS A 67 18.38 6.00 20.93
CA LYS A 67 18.34 5.98 19.47
C LYS A 67 17.23 5.06 18.99
N PRO A 68 16.48 5.46 17.95
CA PRO A 68 15.42 4.61 17.42
C PRO A 68 15.92 3.28 16.88
N SER A 69 15.18 2.22 17.14
CA SER A 69 15.35 0.90 16.54
C SER A 69 14.21 0.64 15.57
N VAL A 70 14.53 0.46 14.30
CA VAL A 70 13.57 0.29 13.21
C VAL A 70 13.45 -1.19 12.84
N ALA A 71 12.26 -1.75 12.88
CA ALA A 71 11.98 -3.08 12.35
C ALA A 71 11.95 -3.07 10.82
N ILE A 72 12.51 -4.07 10.18
CA ILE A 72 12.28 -4.37 8.76
C ILE A 72 11.48 -5.67 8.71
N VAL A 73 10.24 -5.59 8.23
CA VAL A 73 9.37 -6.74 7.97
C VAL A 73 9.24 -6.90 6.46
N SER A 74 9.66 -8.02 5.92
CA SER A 74 9.77 -8.19 4.46
C SER A 74 9.03 -9.42 3.97
N ALA A 75 8.33 -9.26 2.86
CA ALA A 75 7.74 -10.34 2.09
C ALA A 75 8.64 -10.77 0.91
N TYR A 76 9.96 -10.67 1.06
CA TYR A 76 10.90 -11.16 0.06
C TYR A 76 10.62 -12.61 -0.31
N ASN A 77 10.70 -12.89 -1.60
CA ASN A 77 10.58 -14.22 -2.16
C ASN A 77 11.30 -14.26 -3.51
N ASP A 78 12.22 -15.19 -3.68
CA ASP A 78 13.08 -15.30 -4.85
C ASP A 78 12.31 -15.76 -6.11
N MET A 79 11.32 -16.64 -5.94
CA MET A 79 10.52 -17.19 -7.03
C MET A 79 9.49 -16.18 -7.58
N LEU A 80 8.98 -15.26 -6.74
CA LEU A 80 7.89 -14.37 -7.11
C LEU A 80 8.43 -13.04 -7.62
N SER A 81 8.23 -12.74 -8.90
CA SER A 81 8.73 -11.54 -9.57
C SER A 81 8.45 -10.24 -8.82
N ALA A 82 7.27 -10.13 -8.21
CA ALA A 82 6.87 -8.95 -7.44
C ALA A 82 7.67 -8.75 -6.15
N HIS A 83 8.17 -9.83 -5.56
CA HIS A 83 8.81 -9.87 -4.24
C HIS A 83 10.32 -9.98 -4.29
N GLN A 84 10.86 -10.48 -5.40
CA GLN A 84 12.30 -10.64 -5.60
C GLN A 84 13.09 -9.32 -5.41
N PRO A 85 12.62 -8.13 -5.84
CA PRO A 85 13.37 -6.89 -5.63
C PRO A 85 13.67 -6.56 -4.17
N PHE A 86 12.91 -7.10 -3.22
CA PHE A 86 13.13 -6.83 -1.79
C PHE A 86 14.43 -7.43 -1.23
N GLU A 87 15.14 -8.29 -1.98
CA GLU A 87 16.40 -8.89 -1.55
C GLU A 87 17.40 -7.84 -1.05
N GLY A 88 17.64 -6.80 -1.83
CA GLY A 88 18.62 -5.76 -1.51
C GLY A 88 18.12 -4.66 -0.57
N PHE A 89 16.82 -4.52 -0.34
CA PHE A 89 16.26 -3.39 0.42
C PHE A 89 16.70 -3.33 1.88
N PRO A 90 16.83 -4.46 2.62
CA PRO A 90 17.28 -4.40 4.00
C PRO A 90 18.65 -3.76 4.20
N ALA A 91 19.59 -3.95 3.27
CA ALA A 91 20.90 -3.30 3.32
C ALA A 91 20.78 -1.78 3.15
N LEU A 92 20.03 -1.33 2.13
CA LEU A 92 19.76 0.10 1.88
C LEU A 92 19.10 0.77 3.09
N ILE A 93 18.13 0.10 3.72
CA ILE A 93 17.40 0.61 4.89
C ILE A 93 18.34 0.75 6.09
N LYS A 94 19.14 -0.27 6.38
CA LYS A 94 20.12 -0.23 7.50
C LYS A 94 21.12 0.91 7.34
N ASP A 95 21.61 1.14 6.14
CA ASP A 95 22.55 2.23 5.87
C ASP A 95 21.86 3.60 6.03
N ALA A 96 20.67 3.77 5.45
CA ALA A 96 19.94 5.02 5.49
C ALA A 96 19.50 5.43 6.91
N VAL A 97 19.12 4.48 7.78
CA VAL A 97 18.75 4.80 9.17
C VAL A 97 19.96 5.17 10.01
N ARG A 98 21.16 4.61 9.73
CA ARG A 98 22.41 5.02 10.41
C ARG A 98 22.78 6.47 10.11
N GLU A 99 22.50 6.97 8.90
CA GLU A 99 22.73 8.36 8.52
C GLU A 99 21.97 9.35 9.42
N VAL A 100 20.81 8.95 9.96
CA VAL A 100 19.98 9.75 10.88
C VAL A 100 20.11 9.33 12.34
N GLY A 101 21.15 8.56 12.67
CA GLY A 101 21.49 8.18 14.04
C GLY A 101 20.62 7.08 14.64
N ALA A 102 19.89 6.34 13.83
CA ALA A 102 19.07 5.19 14.22
C ALA A 102 19.74 3.85 13.85
N VAL A 103 19.12 2.74 14.24
CA VAL A 103 19.53 1.40 13.83
C VAL A 103 18.33 0.63 13.28
N ALA A 104 18.59 -0.36 12.40
CA ALA A 104 17.51 -1.20 11.89
C ALA A 104 17.89 -2.69 11.94
N GLN A 105 16.89 -3.52 12.24
CA GLN A 105 17.00 -4.98 12.20
C GLN A 105 16.01 -5.56 11.21
N PHE A 106 16.44 -6.59 10.47
CA PHE A 106 15.50 -7.47 9.79
C PHE A 106 14.77 -8.29 10.85
N ALA A 107 13.55 -7.87 11.20
CA ALA A 107 12.78 -8.43 12.30
C ALA A 107 12.12 -9.75 11.93
N GLY A 108 11.77 -9.94 10.66
CA GLY A 108 11.21 -11.18 10.17
C GLY A 108 10.80 -11.12 8.71
N GLY A 109 10.80 -12.29 8.07
CA GLY A 109 10.18 -12.54 6.78
C GLY A 109 8.72 -12.98 6.95
N THR A 110 7.85 -12.52 6.07
CA THR A 110 6.49 -13.04 5.96
C THR A 110 6.36 -13.91 4.72
N PRO A 111 5.49 -14.94 4.71
CA PRO A 111 5.25 -15.69 3.50
C PRO A 111 4.70 -14.76 2.40
N ALA A 112 4.96 -15.10 1.14
CA ALA A 112 4.37 -14.43 0.01
C ALA A 112 3.72 -15.47 -0.91
N MET A 113 2.57 -15.15 -1.47
CA MET A 113 1.85 -15.99 -2.42
C MET A 113 1.39 -15.16 -3.60
N CYS A 114 1.69 -15.61 -4.81
CA CYS A 114 1.29 -14.93 -6.03
C CYS A 114 0.20 -15.72 -6.75
N ASP A 115 -0.98 -15.14 -6.85
CA ASP A 115 -2.12 -15.74 -7.55
C ASP A 115 -1.81 -16.02 -9.03
N GLY A 116 -0.92 -15.22 -9.65
CA GLY A 116 -0.46 -15.48 -11.02
C GLY A 116 0.28 -16.81 -11.19
N VAL A 117 0.94 -17.30 -10.14
CA VAL A 117 1.60 -18.62 -10.16
C VAL A 117 0.64 -19.74 -9.77
N THR A 118 -0.24 -19.49 -8.81
CA THR A 118 -1.09 -20.54 -8.22
C THR A 118 -2.47 -20.67 -8.87
N GLN A 119 -2.86 -19.75 -9.74
CA GLN A 119 -4.17 -19.78 -10.41
C GLN A 119 -4.39 -21.10 -11.17
N GLY A 120 -5.53 -21.72 -10.91
CA GLY A 120 -5.88 -23.01 -11.49
C GLY A 120 -5.15 -24.21 -10.86
N GLN A 121 -4.38 -24.01 -9.79
CA GLN A 121 -3.72 -25.07 -9.02
C GLN A 121 -4.38 -25.23 -7.65
N PRO A 122 -4.30 -26.42 -7.00
CA PRO A 122 -4.86 -26.63 -5.66
C PRO A 122 -4.35 -25.64 -4.61
N GLY A 123 -3.11 -25.18 -4.72
CA GLY A 123 -2.52 -24.19 -3.82
C GLY A 123 -3.24 -22.85 -3.80
N MET A 124 -4.06 -22.54 -4.82
CA MET A 124 -4.83 -21.30 -4.88
C MET A 124 -5.84 -21.15 -3.72
N GLU A 125 -6.29 -22.24 -3.13
CA GLU A 125 -7.20 -22.22 -1.98
C GLU A 125 -6.57 -21.57 -0.74
N LEU A 126 -5.24 -21.55 -0.64
CA LEU A 126 -4.52 -20.87 0.43
C LEU A 126 -4.40 -19.35 0.21
N SER A 127 -4.76 -18.83 -0.97
CA SER A 127 -4.49 -17.46 -1.36
C SER A 127 -5.09 -16.43 -0.39
N LEU A 128 -6.40 -16.47 -0.15
CA LEU A 128 -7.03 -15.54 0.80
C LEU A 128 -6.55 -15.80 2.24
N PHE A 129 -6.35 -17.05 2.60
CA PHE A 129 -5.90 -17.47 3.93
C PHE A 129 -4.48 -16.94 4.25
N SER A 130 -3.62 -16.79 3.24
CA SER A 130 -2.26 -16.26 3.40
C SER A 130 -2.23 -14.87 4.03
N ARG A 131 -3.28 -14.03 3.85
CA ARG A 131 -3.38 -12.71 4.48
C ARG A 131 -3.28 -12.80 6.01
N ASP A 132 -3.99 -13.75 6.61
CA ASP A 132 -4.01 -13.91 8.07
C ASP A 132 -2.69 -14.51 8.58
N ALA A 133 -2.07 -15.43 7.82
CA ALA A 133 -0.73 -15.94 8.11
C ALA A 133 0.33 -14.83 8.05
N ILE A 134 0.24 -13.90 7.10
CA ILE A 134 1.12 -12.73 6.96
C ILE A 134 0.91 -11.76 8.15
N ALA A 135 -0.33 -11.50 8.54
CA ALA A 135 -0.62 -10.67 9.70
C ALA A 135 -0.05 -11.28 10.98
N MET A 136 -0.18 -12.58 11.16
CA MET A 136 0.35 -13.30 12.31
C MET A 136 1.89 -13.31 12.32
N SER A 137 2.57 -13.58 11.19
CA SER A 137 4.03 -13.54 11.12
C SER A 137 4.58 -12.13 11.36
N THR A 138 3.88 -11.08 10.88
CA THR A 138 4.20 -9.69 11.20
C THR A 138 4.09 -9.43 12.71
N ALA A 139 3.02 -9.88 13.34
CA ALA A 139 2.84 -9.73 14.78
C ALA A 139 3.92 -10.49 15.58
N ILE A 140 4.29 -11.70 15.16
CA ILE A 140 5.39 -12.45 15.76
C ILE A 140 6.70 -11.67 15.71
N ALA A 141 7.04 -11.08 14.53
CA ALA A 141 8.25 -10.29 14.36
C ALA A 141 8.30 -9.09 15.33
N LEU A 142 7.19 -8.36 15.47
CA LEU A 142 7.10 -7.16 16.31
C LEU A 142 6.98 -7.47 17.80
N SER A 143 6.46 -8.64 18.20
CA SER A 143 6.25 -9.03 19.60
C SER A 143 7.52 -9.18 20.42
N HIS A 144 8.70 -9.11 19.79
CA HIS A 144 9.99 -9.09 20.47
C HIS A 144 10.25 -7.78 21.25
N ASN A 145 9.42 -6.75 21.08
CA ASN A 145 9.49 -5.47 21.80
C ASN A 145 10.84 -4.73 21.67
N MET A 146 11.53 -4.93 20.54
CA MET A 146 12.83 -4.32 20.27
C MET A 146 12.77 -3.03 19.48
N PHE A 147 11.56 -2.63 19.00
CA PHE A 147 11.42 -1.64 17.94
C PHE A 147 10.62 -0.42 18.37
N ASP A 148 10.97 0.74 17.79
CA ASP A 148 10.32 2.04 18.01
C ASP A 148 9.53 2.50 16.79
N SER A 149 9.76 1.88 15.62
CA SER A 149 9.02 2.05 14.36
C SER A 149 9.28 0.86 13.44
N ALA A 150 8.57 0.78 12.31
CA ALA A 150 8.76 -0.30 11.36
C ALA A 150 8.67 0.15 9.90
N VAL A 151 9.47 -0.49 9.04
CA VAL A 151 9.38 -0.44 7.59
C VAL A 151 8.84 -1.77 7.10
N TYR A 152 7.81 -1.72 6.26
CA TYR A 152 7.15 -2.89 5.70
C TYR A 152 7.42 -2.99 4.20
N LEU A 153 8.06 -4.07 3.80
CA LEU A 153 8.39 -4.37 2.41
C LEU A 153 7.35 -5.35 1.85
N GLY A 154 6.35 -4.81 1.19
CA GLY A 154 5.22 -5.60 0.70
C GLY A 154 4.59 -5.05 -0.57
N VAL A 155 4.22 -5.96 -1.43
CA VAL A 155 3.43 -5.76 -2.64
C VAL A 155 2.43 -6.90 -2.77
N CYS A 156 1.66 -6.93 -3.84
CA CYS A 156 0.69 -7.99 -4.14
C CYS A 156 -0.57 -8.00 -3.26
N ASP A 157 -1.41 -8.99 -3.56
CA ASP A 157 -2.81 -9.09 -3.23
C ASP A 157 -3.10 -9.12 -1.73
N LYS A 158 -2.59 -10.16 -1.06
CA LYS A 158 -2.88 -10.47 0.34
C LYS A 158 -1.78 -9.97 1.26
N ILE A 159 -0.59 -9.70 0.68
CA ILE A 159 0.60 -9.36 1.44
C ILE A 159 0.44 -7.98 2.08
N VAL A 160 0.10 -6.97 1.30
CA VAL A 160 -0.08 -5.60 1.81
C VAL A 160 -1.17 -5.52 2.88
N PRO A 161 -2.39 -6.06 2.68
CA PRO A 161 -3.39 -6.10 3.75
C PRO A 161 -2.94 -6.89 4.97
N GLY A 162 -2.25 -8.01 4.80
CA GLY A 162 -1.74 -8.81 5.91
C GLY A 162 -0.71 -8.06 6.74
N LEU A 163 0.26 -7.41 6.10
CA LEU A 163 1.26 -6.57 6.76
C LEU A 163 0.59 -5.41 7.52
N LEU A 164 -0.40 -4.74 6.91
CA LEU A 164 -1.08 -3.62 7.55
C LEU A 164 -1.93 -4.06 8.74
N ILE A 165 -2.64 -5.20 8.66
CA ILE A 165 -3.37 -5.78 9.79
C ILE A 165 -2.41 -6.10 10.94
N GLY A 166 -1.27 -6.70 10.64
CA GLY A 166 -0.22 -6.97 11.64
C GLY A 166 0.37 -5.69 12.24
N ALA A 167 0.62 -4.66 11.42
CA ALA A 167 1.07 -3.34 11.88
C ALA A 167 0.06 -2.67 12.81
N LEU A 168 -1.23 -2.74 12.48
CA LEU A 168 -2.30 -2.15 13.29
C LEU A 168 -2.48 -2.82 14.64
N HIS A 169 -2.13 -4.10 14.79
CA HIS A 169 -2.08 -4.74 16.10
C HIS A 169 -1.04 -4.07 17.02
N PHE A 170 0.06 -3.57 16.44
CA PHE A 170 1.08 -2.73 17.10
C PHE A 170 0.91 -1.27 16.72
N GLY A 171 -0.32 -0.79 16.69
CA GLY A 171 -0.69 0.53 16.16
C GLY A 171 -0.03 1.73 16.83
N HIS A 172 0.60 1.55 17.99
CA HIS A 172 1.46 2.55 18.65
C HIS A 172 2.82 2.73 17.96
N LEU A 173 3.25 1.77 17.11
CA LEU A 173 4.47 1.93 16.33
C LEU A 173 4.16 2.68 15.03
N PRO A 174 4.96 3.68 14.65
CA PRO A 174 4.95 4.23 13.31
C PRO A 174 5.25 3.17 12.26
N ALA A 175 4.58 3.26 11.12
CA ALA A 175 4.72 2.34 10.00
C ALA A 175 4.94 3.10 8.69
N VAL A 176 5.97 2.73 7.95
CA VAL A 176 6.21 3.20 6.58
C VAL A 176 6.22 1.99 5.66
N PHE A 177 5.34 2.01 4.66
CA PHE A 177 5.28 0.94 3.65
C PHE A 177 6.13 1.31 2.44
N VAL A 178 6.90 0.36 1.96
CA VAL A 178 7.82 0.54 0.82
C VAL A 178 7.49 -0.49 -0.25
N PRO A 179 6.88 -0.06 -1.37
CA PRO A 179 6.61 -0.95 -2.48
C PRO A 179 7.88 -1.28 -3.29
N ALA A 180 7.93 -2.46 -3.90
CA ALA A 180 8.94 -2.77 -4.90
C ALA A 180 8.68 -2.02 -6.22
N GLY A 181 7.42 -1.86 -6.58
CA GLY A 181 6.96 -1.24 -7.82
C GLY A 181 6.64 -2.26 -8.92
N PRO A 182 6.01 -1.80 -10.02
CA PRO A 182 5.69 -2.65 -11.16
C PRO A 182 6.93 -2.92 -12.02
N MET A 183 6.94 -4.08 -12.70
CA MET A 183 7.90 -4.32 -13.78
C MET A 183 7.66 -3.31 -14.92
N THR A 184 8.62 -3.17 -15.82
CA THR A 184 8.45 -2.35 -17.03
C THR A 184 7.36 -2.94 -17.93
N THR A 185 6.78 -2.13 -18.81
CA THR A 185 5.79 -2.58 -19.79
C THR A 185 6.43 -3.56 -20.77
N GLY A 186 5.82 -4.73 -20.89
CA GLY A 186 6.21 -5.76 -21.86
C GLY A 186 5.26 -5.81 -23.05
N LEU A 187 4.94 -7.03 -23.51
CA LEU A 187 3.98 -7.23 -24.59
C LEU A 187 2.62 -6.58 -24.23
N SER A 188 2.04 -5.87 -25.19
CA SER A 188 0.76 -5.17 -24.98
C SER A 188 -0.36 -6.11 -24.58
N ASN A 189 -1.35 -5.61 -23.83
CA ASN A 189 -2.50 -6.42 -23.41
C ASN A 189 -3.32 -6.94 -24.60
N SER A 190 -3.40 -6.20 -25.71
CA SER A 190 -4.08 -6.62 -26.94
C SER A 190 -3.36 -7.74 -27.65
N GLU A 191 -2.02 -7.68 -27.75
CA GLU A 191 -1.20 -8.75 -28.36
C GLU A 191 -1.24 -10.02 -27.52
N LYS A 192 -1.12 -9.89 -26.19
CA LYS A 192 -1.28 -11.01 -25.25
C LYS A 192 -2.65 -11.69 -25.38
N ALA A 193 -3.73 -10.91 -25.43
CA ALA A 193 -5.07 -11.44 -25.64
C ALA A 193 -5.19 -12.18 -26.97
N LYS A 194 -4.60 -11.64 -28.05
CA LYS A 194 -4.57 -12.30 -29.37
C LYS A 194 -3.87 -13.65 -29.34
N ILE A 195 -2.71 -13.75 -28.69
CA ILE A 195 -1.96 -15.02 -28.57
C ILE A 195 -2.79 -16.05 -27.80
N ARG A 196 -3.43 -15.65 -26.69
CA ARG A 196 -4.33 -16.51 -25.91
C ARG A 196 -5.53 -17.00 -26.74
N GLN A 197 -6.13 -16.14 -27.57
CA GLN A 197 -7.22 -16.51 -28.47
C GLN A 197 -6.76 -17.53 -29.54
N LEU A 198 -5.57 -17.30 -30.13
CA LEU A 198 -5.00 -18.23 -31.12
C LEU A 198 -4.71 -19.59 -30.49
N TYR A 199 -4.23 -19.63 -29.26
CA TYR A 199 -4.03 -20.88 -28.52
C TYR A 199 -5.35 -21.59 -28.24
N ALA A 200 -6.36 -20.86 -27.76
CA ALA A 200 -7.69 -21.44 -27.52
C ALA A 200 -8.35 -21.98 -28.80
N GLN A 201 -8.01 -21.42 -29.98
CA GLN A 201 -8.45 -21.90 -31.29
C GLN A 201 -7.59 -23.05 -31.86
N GLY A 202 -6.55 -23.49 -31.14
CA GLY A 202 -5.61 -24.51 -31.61
C GLY A 202 -4.70 -24.08 -32.75
N LYS A 203 -4.56 -22.77 -33.02
CA LYS A 203 -3.76 -22.18 -34.11
C LYS A 203 -2.29 -21.98 -33.74
N VAL A 204 -1.98 -21.94 -32.46
CA VAL A 204 -0.60 -21.89 -31.93
C VAL A 204 -0.47 -22.92 -30.81
N GLY A 205 0.76 -23.38 -30.56
CA GLY A 205 1.05 -24.37 -29.54
C GLY A 205 1.37 -23.74 -28.17
N ARG A 206 1.68 -24.60 -27.19
CA ARG A 206 2.05 -24.19 -25.84
C ARG A 206 3.35 -23.35 -25.82
N ALA A 207 4.31 -23.63 -26.73
CA ALA A 207 5.58 -22.93 -26.77
C ALA A 207 5.40 -21.46 -27.13
N GLU A 208 4.60 -21.18 -28.16
CA GLU A 208 4.27 -19.81 -28.58
C GLU A 208 3.45 -19.06 -27.54
N LEU A 209 2.52 -19.75 -26.87
CA LEU A 209 1.78 -19.13 -25.76
C LEU A 209 2.74 -18.77 -24.62
N LEU A 210 3.62 -19.69 -24.19
CA LEU A 210 4.58 -19.44 -23.13
C LEU A 210 5.52 -18.29 -23.47
N GLU A 211 6.00 -18.21 -24.73
CA GLU A 211 6.84 -17.10 -25.20
C GLU A 211 6.09 -15.74 -25.07
N GLY A 212 4.86 -15.65 -25.54
CA GLY A 212 4.05 -14.44 -25.41
C GLY A 212 3.76 -14.04 -23.95
N GLU A 213 3.50 -15.03 -23.08
CA GLU A 213 3.34 -14.76 -21.63
C GLU A 213 4.69 -14.30 -21.01
N SER A 214 5.82 -14.89 -21.39
CA SER A 214 7.14 -14.53 -20.91
C SER A 214 7.54 -13.10 -21.32
N GLN A 215 7.13 -12.65 -22.51
CA GLN A 215 7.32 -11.27 -22.95
C GLN A 215 6.42 -10.27 -22.19
N SER A 216 5.33 -10.73 -21.61
CA SER A 216 4.44 -9.92 -20.77
C SER A 216 4.90 -9.86 -19.30
N TYR A 217 5.48 -10.95 -18.79
CA TYR A 217 6.00 -11.10 -17.42
C TYR A 217 7.50 -11.35 -17.46
N HIS A 218 8.26 -10.33 -17.85
CA HIS A 218 9.63 -10.44 -18.31
C HIS A 218 10.69 -9.99 -17.30
N GLY A 219 10.29 -9.48 -16.14
CA GLY A 219 11.26 -8.91 -15.20
C GLY A 219 10.78 -8.91 -13.75
N ALA A 220 11.63 -8.39 -12.88
CA ALA A 220 11.33 -8.17 -11.48
C ALA A 220 10.32 -7.02 -11.32
N GLY A 221 9.37 -7.17 -10.38
CA GLY A 221 8.32 -6.20 -10.11
C GLY A 221 6.92 -6.82 -10.14
N THR A 222 5.91 -6.06 -9.74
CA THR A 222 4.52 -6.51 -9.84
C THR A 222 4.07 -6.58 -11.30
N CYS A 223 3.06 -7.40 -11.57
CA CYS A 223 2.37 -7.39 -12.86
C CYS A 223 1.88 -5.97 -13.18
N THR A 224 1.86 -5.60 -14.46
CA THR A 224 1.51 -4.23 -14.88
C THR A 224 0.01 -3.96 -14.99
N PHE A 225 -0.85 -4.99 -14.91
CA PHE A 225 -2.31 -4.77 -14.89
C PHE A 225 -2.80 -4.22 -13.53
N TYR A 226 -3.90 -3.47 -13.55
CA TYR A 226 -4.47 -2.84 -12.37
C TYR A 226 -5.42 -3.80 -11.62
N GLY A 227 -4.87 -4.92 -11.14
CA GLY A 227 -5.51 -5.84 -10.22
C GLY A 227 -5.31 -5.42 -8.77
N THR A 228 -5.56 -6.35 -7.82
CA THR A 228 -5.45 -6.08 -6.39
C THR A 228 -4.03 -5.68 -5.98
N ALA A 229 -3.00 -6.25 -6.61
CA ALA A 229 -1.61 -5.91 -6.34
C ALA A 229 -1.33 -4.40 -6.48
N ASN A 230 -1.71 -3.81 -7.60
CA ASN A 230 -1.44 -2.39 -7.88
C ASN A 230 -2.48 -1.46 -7.25
N SER A 231 -3.74 -1.86 -7.14
CA SER A 231 -4.72 -1.05 -6.41
C SER A 231 -4.41 -1.00 -4.91
N ASN A 232 -3.82 -2.03 -4.29
CA ASN A 232 -3.27 -1.92 -2.94
C ASN A 232 -2.28 -0.76 -2.81
N GLN A 233 -1.35 -0.62 -3.75
CA GLN A 233 -0.34 0.45 -3.69
C GLN A 233 -0.98 1.84 -3.78
N MET A 234 -1.98 2.00 -4.65
CA MET A 234 -2.79 3.23 -4.73
C MET A 234 -3.45 3.55 -3.38
N LEU A 235 -4.12 2.57 -2.77
CA LEU A 235 -4.82 2.77 -1.50
C LEU A 235 -3.86 3.10 -0.36
N MET A 236 -2.71 2.44 -0.29
CA MET A 236 -1.67 2.71 0.72
C MET A 236 -1.12 4.12 0.62
N GLU A 237 -0.94 4.64 -0.61
CA GLU A 237 -0.48 6.00 -0.83
C GLU A 237 -1.54 7.03 -0.45
N VAL A 238 -2.81 6.80 -0.82
CA VAL A 238 -3.93 7.70 -0.47
C VAL A 238 -4.24 7.66 1.05
N MET A 239 -3.97 6.55 1.72
CA MET A 239 -4.02 6.48 3.19
C MET A 239 -2.80 7.13 3.87
N GLY A 240 -1.84 7.67 3.10
CA GLY A 240 -0.65 8.34 3.64
C GLY A 240 0.39 7.41 4.26
N LEU A 241 0.47 6.13 3.84
CA LEU A 241 1.39 5.13 4.35
C LEU A 241 2.62 4.91 3.45
N HIS A 242 2.61 5.45 2.22
CA HIS A 242 3.75 5.54 1.32
C HIS A 242 4.32 6.97 1.29
N LEU A 243 5.56 7.10 0.80
CA LEU A 243 6.03 8.40 0.31
C LEU A 243 5.29 8.79 -0.97
N PRO A 244 5.05 10.10 -1.21
CA PRO A 244 4.31 10.55 -2.38
C PRO A 244 4.90 10.05 -3.71
N GLY A 245 4.05 9.54 -4.59
CA GLY A 245 4.41 9.03 -5.91
C GLY A 245 5.23 7.74 -5.90
N ALA A 246 5.42 7.10 -4.73
CA ALA A 246 6.25 5.91 -4.62
C ALA A 246 5.61 4.64 -5.19
N ALA A 247 4.28 4.58 -5.32
CA ALA A 247 3.53 3.36 -5.63
C ALA A 247 4.00 2.67 -6.93
N PHE A 248 4.24 3.44 -7.99
CA PHE A 248 4.46 2.91 -9.34
C PHE A 248 5.87 3.14 -9.91
N ILE A 249 6.85 3.45 -9.07
CA ILE A 249 8.24 3.52 -9.52
C ILE A 249 8.80 2.10 -9.69
N THR A 250 9.30 1.81 -10.86
CA THR A 250 9.86 0.49 -11.23
C THR A 250 11.03 0.09 -10.33
N PRO A 251 11.15 -1.20 -9.94
CA PRO A 251 12.27 -1.69 -9.15
C PRO A 251 13.61 -1.62 -9.93
N ASN A 252 14.71 -1.77 -9.19
CA ASN A 252 16.07 -1.75 -9.75
C ASN A 252 16.45 -0.45 -10.45
N THR A 253 15.78 0.66 -10.14
CA THR A 253 16.12 2.00 -10.61
C THR A 253 16.78 2.81 -9.49
N PRO A 254 17.66 3.79 -9.82
CA PRO A 254 18.23 4.69 -8.81
C PRO A 254 17.16 5.42 -8.00
N LEU A 255 16.08 5.86 -8.64
CA LEU A 255 14.97 6.54 -7.95
C LEU A 255 14.29 5.61 -6.92
N ARG A 256 14.07 4.32 -7.25
CA ARG A 256 13.51 3.35 -6.31
C ARG A 256 14.43 3.16 -5.09
N ALA A 257 15.74 3.08 -5.31
CA ALA A 257 16.70 2.96 -4.21
C ALA A 257 16.67 4.19 -3.30
N GLU A 258 16.65 5.41 -3.85
CA GLU A 258 16.60 6.65 -3.08
C GLU A 258 15.26 6.83 -2.36
N LEU A 259 14.13 6.43 -2.95
CA LEU A 259 12.84 6.38 -2.26
C LEU A 259 12.85 5.40 -1.07
N THR A 260 13.51 4.25 -1.23
CA THR A 260 13.67 3.28 -0.13
C THR A 260 14.50 3.86 1.01
N ARG A 261 15.61 4.57 0.71
CA ARG A 261 16.42 5.29 1.70
C ARG A 261 15.62 6.40 2.39
N ALA A 262 14.88 7.21 1.62
CA ALA A 262 14.04 8.28 2.16
C ALA A 262 12.94 7.74 3.09
N ALA A 263 12.29 6.64 2.72
CA ALA A 263 11.29 5.98 3.55
C ALA A 263 11.89 5.43 4.86
N ALA A 264 13.08 4.85 4.79
CA ALA A 264 13.81 4.35 5.95
C ALA A 264 14.18 5.48 6.93
N ARG A 265 14.74 6.60 6.43
CA ARG A 265 15.00 7.79 7.24
C ARG A 265 13.72 8.33 7.87
N ARG A 266 12.62 8.38 7.09
CA ARG A 266 11.33 8.83 7.63
C ARG A 266 10.81 7.94 8.76
N ALA A 267 10.91 6.62 8.63
CA ALA A 267 10.51 5.68 9.69
C ALA A 267 11.27 5.92 11.01
N ALA A 268 12.55 6.26 10.95
CA ALA A 268 13.35 6.60 12.12
C ALA A 268 12.91 7.94 12.75
N VAL A 269 12.64 8.97 11.90
CA VAL A 269 12.29 10.32 12.35
C VAL A 269 10.91 10.39 13.00
N ILE A 270 9.93 9.60 12.54
CA ILE A 270 8.57 9.60 13.11
C ILE A 270 8.40 8.63 14.29
N SER A 271 9.49 8.06 14.81
CA SER A 271 9.46 7.10 15.92
C SER A 271 8.98 7.73 17.25
N ALA A 272 8.61 6.90 18.21
CA ALA A 272 8.16 7.33 19.54
C ALA A 272 9.22 8.14 20.33
N GLN A 273 10.46 8.15 19.88
CA GLN A 273 11.56 8.89 20.49
C GLN A 273 11.78 10.27 19.86
N SER A 274 10.93 10.70 18.95
CA SER A 274 11.02 11.96 18.23
C SER A 274 9.82 12.85 18.52
N ASP A 275 10.01 14.16 18.27
CA ASP A 275 8.92 15.15 18.38
C ASP A 275 7.86 14.98 17.28
N GLU A 276 8.17 14.25 16.20
CA GLU A 276 7.27 13.97 15.09
C GLU A 276 6.58 12.60 15.20
N TYR A 277 6.29 12.12 16.38
CA TYR A 277 5.69 10.81 16.58
C TYR A 277 4.36 10.63 15.82
N LEU A 278 4.33 9.69 14.86
CA LEU A 278 3.20 9.38 13.98
C LEU A 278 2.85 7.88 13.99
N PRO A 279 2.16 7.39 15.04
CA PRO A 279 1.80 5.98 15.14
C PRO A 279 0.78 5.57 14.07
N VAL A 280 0.95 4.36 13.49
CA VAL A 280 0.11 3.89 12.38
C VAL A 280 -1.37 3.82 12.74
N GLY A 281 -1.69 3.55 14.00
CA GLY A 281 -3.08 3.52 14.46
C GLY A 281 -3.78 4.87 14.43
N HIS A 282 -3.03 5.99 14.39
CA HIS A 282 -3.59 7.33 14.18
C HIS A 282 -3.54 7.76 12.70
N VAL A 283 -2.63 7.21 11.90
CA VAL A 283 -2.61 7.42 10.45
C VAL A 283 -3.81 6.74 9.79
N VAL A 284 -4.11 5.50 10.19
CA VAL A 284 -5.27 4.77 9.69
C VAL A 284 -6.47 5.10 10.59
N ASP A 285 -7.13 6.20 10.29
CA ASP A 285 -8.39 6.63 10.90
C ASP A 285 -9.58 6.43 9.95
N GLU A 286 -10.76 6.79 10.37
CA GLU A 286 -12.01 6.65 9.60
C GLU A 286 -11.96 7.45 8.29
N LYS A 287 -11.33 8.63 8.30
CA LYS A 287 -11.16 9.49 7.13
C LYS A 287 -10.19 8.86 6.11
N ALA A 288 -9.07 8.31 6.59
CA ALA A 288 -8.11 7.59 5.74
C ALA A 288 -8.75 6.36 5.08
N ILE A 289 -9.60 5.62 5.79
CA ILE A 289 -10.37 4.49 5.23
C ILE A 289 -11.36 4.97 4.16
N VAL A 290 -12.09 6.06 4.41
CA VAL A 290 -13.01 6.63 3.40
C VAL A 290 -12.22 7.11 2.18
N ASN A 291 -11.09 7.77 2.36
CA ASN A 291 -10.20 8.16 1.27
C ASN A 291 -9.76 6.96 0.43
N ALA A 292 -9.43 5.84 1.08
CA ALA A 292 -9.08 4.60 0.37
C ALA A 292 -10.27 4.05 -0.45
N ILE A 293 -11.49 4.07 0.08
CA ILE A 293 -12.68 3.66 -0.68
C ILE A 293 -12.90 4.57 -1.90
N VAL A 294 -12.79 5.88 -1.73
CA VAL A 294 -12.90 6.84 -2.84
C VAL A 294 -11.84 6.59 -3.90
N ALA A 295 -10.58 6.38 -3.50
CA ALA A 295 -9.48 6.06 -4.43
C ALA A 295 -9.72 4.73 -5.17
N LEU A 296 -10.24 3.72 -4.49
CA LEU A 296 -10.64 2.45 -5.10
C LEU A 296 -11.67 2.65 -6.22
N LEU A 297 -12.69 3.42 -5.93
CA LEU A 297 -13.81 3.68 -6.86
C LEU A 297 -13.37 4.51 -8.05
N THR A 298 -12.67 5.62 -7.82
CA THR A 298 -12.24 6.55 -8.88
C THR A 298 -11.22 5.93 -9.84
N THR A 299 -10.44 4.94 -9.37
CA THR A 299 -9.46 4.25 -10.20
C THR A 299 -9.94 2.90 -10.75
N GLY A 300 -11.18 2.53 -10.46
CA GLY A 300 -11.72 1.25 -10.89
C GLY A 300 -10.91 0.06 -10.37
N GLY A 301 -10.44 0.13 -9.13
CA GLY A 301 -9.61 -0.91 -8.51
C GLY A 301 -10.35 -2.22 -8.25
N SER A 302 -9.64 -3.19 -7.71
CA SER A 302 -10.14 -4.56 -7.52
C SER A 302 -11.25 -4.66 -6.47
N THR A 303 -12.28 -5.45 -6.75
CA THR A 303 -13.35 -5.78 -5.79
C THR A 303 -12.84 -6.54 -4.55
N ASN A 304 -11.65 -7.14 -4.58
CA ASN A 304 -11.05 -7.80 -3.41
C ASN A 304 -10.88 -6.82 -2.23
N HIS A 305 -10.79 -5.52 -2.50
CA HIS A 305 -10.73 -4.51 -1.44
C HIS A 305 -12.01 -4.40 -0.61
N THR A 306 -13.17 -4.87 -1.10
CA THR A 306 -14.39 -4.96 -0.30
C THR A 306 -14.29 -6.02 0.81
N LEU A 307 -13.27 -6.89 0.76
CA LEU A 307 -12.88 -7.81 1.83
C LEU A 307 -11.68 -7.26 2.62
N HIS A 308 -10.67 -6.73 1.92
CA HIS A 308 -9.42 -6.31 2.56
C HIS A 308 -9.60 -5.04 3.38
N LEU A 309 -10.28 -4.00 2.87
CA LEU A 309 -10.52 -2.77 3.62
C LEU A 309 -11.39 -3.01 4.85
N VAL A 310 -12.38 -3.92 4.76
CA VAL A 310 -13.19 -4.32 5.93
C VAL A 310 -12.31 -4.95 7.02
N ALA A 311 -11.37 -5.81 6.65
CA ALA A 311 -10.46 -6.44 7.60
C ALA A 311 -9.44 -5.45 8.19
N ILE A 312 -8.88 -4.55 7.35
CA ILE A 312 -7.97 -3.49 7.79
C ILE A 312 -8.67 -2.54 8.75
N ALA A 313 -9.87 -2.04 8.38
CA ALA A 313 -10.67 -1.18 9.22
C ALA A 313 -10.95 -1.83 10.59
N LYS A 314 -11.37 -3.10 10.58
CA LYS A 314 -11.61 -3.86 11.82
C LYS A 314 -10.35 -3.96 12.69
N ALA A 315 -9.18 -4.15 12.11
CA ALA A 315 -7.91 -4.19 12.85
C ALA A 315 -7.57 -2.84 13.52
N ALA A 316 -8.04 -1.72 12.96
CA ALA A 316 -7.95 -0.39 13.52
C ALA A 316 -9.13 -0.01 14.46
N GLY A 317 -10.01 -0.95 14.78
CA GLY A 317 -11.21 -0.71 15.55
C GLY A 317 -12.33 0.03 14.79
N ILE A 318 -12.23 0.15 13.47
CA ILE A 318 -13.16 0.85 12.59
C ILE A 318 -14.14 -0.14 11.96
N VAL A 319 -15.41 0.22 11.88
CA VAL A 319 -16.48 -0.61 11.32
C VAL A 319 -17.00 0.04 10.03
N ILE A 320 -16.72 -0.60 8.90
CA ILE A 320 -17.29 -0.25 7.59
C ILE A 320 -18.12 -1.42 7.05
N ASP A 321 -19.02 -1.14 6.14
CA ASP A 321 -19.80 -2.15 5.43
C ASP A 321 -19.95 -1.84 3.94
N TRP A 322 -20.56 -2.74 3.19
CA TRP A 322 -20.70 -2.59 1.74
C TRP A 322 -21.69 -1.50 1.32
N ASP A 323 -22.61 -1.07 2.21
CA ASP A 323 -23.47 0.08 1.93
C ASP A 323 -22.65 1.37 1.83
N ASP A 324 -21.55 1.50 2.63
CA ASP A 324 -20.64 2.64 2.54
C ASP A 324 -19.97 2.73 1.16
N PHE A 325 -19.55 1.58 0.59
CA PHE A 325 -18.98 1.52 -0.76
C PHE A 325 -20.02 1.87 -1.84
N ASP A 326 -21.25 1.36 -1.73
CA ASP A 326 -22.33 1.60 -2.69
C ASP A 326 -22.75 3.07 -2.71
N GLU A 327 -22.87 3.71 -1.55
CA GLU A 327 -23.22 5.12 -1.47
C GLU A 327 -22.10 6.03 -2.05
N LEU A 328 -20.85 5.77 -1.69
CA LEU A 328 -19.72 6.51 -2.25
C LEU A 328 -19.59 6.31 -3.75
N SER A 329 -19.83 5.09 -4.25
CA SER A 329 -19.75 4.78 -5.69
C SER A 329 -20.69 5.63 -6.56
N LYS A 330 -21.83 6.06 -6.01
CA LYS A 330 -22.81 6.88 -6.74
C LYS A 330 -22.37 8.33 -7.01
N VAL A 331 -21.34 8.80 -6.28
CA VAL A 331 -20.88 10.18 -6.34
C VAL A 331 -19.39 10.31 -6.69
N VAL A 332 -18.64 9.23 -6.66
CA VAL A 332 -17.23 9.20 -6.98
C VAL A 332 -17.05 8.86 -8.46
N PRO A 333 -16.56 9.79 -9.29
CA PRO A 333 -16.42 9.54 -10.73
C PRO A 333 -15.23 8.61 -11.01
N LEU A 334 -15.32 7.86 -12.11
CA LEU A 334 -14.23 7.06 -12.65
C LEU A 334 -13.27 7.94 -13.47
N LEU A 335 -12.04 8.11 -13.00
CA LEU A 335 -11.03 8.95 -13.64
C LEU A 335 -10.00 8.18 -14.45
N THR A 336 -9.93 6.84 -14.32
CA THR A 336 -8.89 6.06 -14.99
C THR A 336 -9.45 4.90 -15.81
N ARG A 337 -8.72 4.58 -16.91
CA ARG A 337 -8.94 3.38 -17.74
C ARG A 337 -7.64 2.58 -17.82
N ILE A 338 -7.36 1.83 -16.77
CA ILE A 338 -6.20 0.94 -16.67
C ILE A 338 -6.71 -0.51 -16.83
N TYR A 339 -5.97 -1.38 -17.54
CA TYR A 339 -6.38 -2.77 -17.75
C TYR A 339 -6.67 -3.48 -16.40
N PRO A 340 -7.84 -4.13 -16.22
CA PRO A 340 -8.80 -4.58 -17.22
C PRO A 340 -9.89 -3.57 -17.63
N ASN A 341 -9.97 -2.37 -17.06
CA ASN A 341 -10.98 -1.36 -17.40
C ASN A 341 -10.60 -0.52 -18.63
N GLY A 342 -9.41 -0.70 -19.17
CA GLY A 342 -8.85 -0.05 -20.35
C GLY A 342 -7.75 -0.91 -20.96
N ASN A 343 -7.04 -0.41 -21.96
CA ASN A 343 -5.94 -1.12 -22.61
C ASN A 343 -4.56 -0.80 -21.99
N ALA A 344 -4.44 0.38 -21.37
CA ALA A 344 -3.21 0.84 -20.72
C ALA A 344 -2.85 0.02 -19.49
N ASP A 345 -1.59 -0.07 -19.16
CA ASP A 345 -1.10 -0.64 -17.91
C ASP A 345 -0.78 0.44 -16.86
N VAL A 346 -0.29 0.04 -15.69
CA VAL A 346 0.02 0.97 -14.59
C VAL A 346 1.18 1.92 -14.89
N ASN A 347 2.11 1.54 -15.78
CA ASN A 347 3.21 2.42 -16.19
C ASN A 347 2.70 3.55 -17.07
N HIS A 348 1.74 3.27 -17.98
CA HIS A 348 1.03 4.31 -18.75
C HIS A 348 0.23 5.23 -17.84
N PHE A 349 -0.45 4.69 -16.82
CA PHE A 349 -1.15 5.48 -15.82
C PHE A 349 -0.19 6.40 -15.05
N HIS A 350 0.96 5.88 -14.62
CA HIS A 350 1.98 6.68 -13.94
C HIS A 350 2.48 7.81 -14.85
N ALA A 351 2.80 7.51 -16.10
CA ALA A 351 3.24 8.50 -17.09
C ALA A 351 2.15 9.54 -17.43
N ALA A 352 0.87 9.19 -17.32
CA ALA A 352 -0.25 10.11 -17.55
C ALA A 352 -0.48 11.11 -16.39
N GLY A 353 0.19 10.93 -15.25
CA GLY A 353 0.08 11.80 -14.08
C GLY A 353 -0.03 11.06 -12.75
N GLY A 354 -0.23 9.77 -12.75
CA GLY A 354 -0.09 8.88 -11.60
C GLY A 354 -0.98 9.23 -10.39
N THR A 355 -0.53 8.78 -9.23
CA THR A 355 -1.28 8.91 -7.96
C THR A 355 -1.42 10.38 -7.54
N GLY A 356 -0.37 11.18 -7.68
CA GLY A 356 -0.38 12.59 -7.27
C GLY A 356 -1.42 13.42 -8.00
N PHE A 357 -1.62 13.17 -9.32
CA PHE A 357 -2.67 13.78 -10.11
C PHE A 357 -4.07 13.38 -9.59
N VAL A 358 -4.30 12.08 -9.36
CA VAL A 358 -5.60 11.57 -8.86
C VAL A 358 -5.94 12.18 -7.51
N ILE A 359 -4.99 12.19 -6.56
CA ILE A 359 -5.20 12.78 -5.23
C ILE A 359 -5.57 14.25 -5.35
N ARG A 360 -4.87 15.02 -6.18
CA ARG A 360 -5.18 16.45 -6.37
C ARG A 360 -6.59 16.64 -6.94
N GLU A 361 -6.94 15.94 -8.02
CA GLU A 361 -8.27 16.05 -8.65
C GLU A 361 -9.39 15.75 -7.65
N LEU A 362 -9.22 14.71 -6.82
CA LEU A 362 -10.20 14.33 -5.82
C LEU A 362 -10.29 15.32 -4.64
N LEU A 363 -9.16 15.87 -4.18
CA LEU A 363 -9.14 16.92 -3.16
C LEU A 363 -9.78 18.22 -3.67
N ASP A 364 -9.45 18.61 -4.88
CA ASP A 364 -10.03 19.81 -5.52
C ASP A 364 -11.51 19.63 -5.85
N GLY A 365 -11.94 18.39 -6.08
CA GLY A 365 -13.36 18.04 -6.22
C GLY A 365 -14.11 17.87 -4.91
N GLY A 366 -13.45 17.98 -3.76
CA GLY A 366 -14.06 17.79 -2.45
C GLY A 366 -14.45 16.34 -2.16
N LEU A 367 -13.80 15.35 -2.77
CA LEU A 367 -14.10 13.93 -2.60
C LEU A 367 -13.15 13.22 -1.62
N LEU A 368 -12.05 13.85 -1.19
CA LEU A 368 -11.15 13.32 -0.18
C LEU A 368 -11.08 14.24 1.03
N HIS A 369 -10.90 13.65 2.19
CA HIS A 369 -10.49 14.37 3.40
C HIS A 369 -9.04 14.78 3.28
N ASP A 370 -8.76 16.08 3.35
CA ASP A 370 -7.39 16.62 3.39
C ASP A 370 -6.82 16.59 4.81
N ASP A 371 -7.66 16.69 5.82
CA ASP A 371 -7.29 16.80 7.24
C ASP A 371 -6.92 15.45 7.91
N VAL A 372 -6.41 14.52 7.12
CA VAL A 372 -5.86 13.23 7.59
C VAL A 372 -4.42 13.37 8.08
N THR A 373 -3.98 12.41 8.88
CA THR A 373 -2.57 12.25 9.25
C THR A 373 -1.90 11.27 8.28
N THR A 374 -0.71 11.61 7.81
CA THR A 374 0.10 10.76 6.94
C THR A 374 1.47 10.53 7.56
N ILE A 375 2.30 9.68 6.98
CA ILE A 375 3.69 9.54 7.40
C ILE A 375 4.51 10.84 7.23
N LEU A 376 4.00 11.85 6.52
CA LEU A 376 4.63 13.17 6.38
C LEU A 376 4.09 14.20 7.38
N GLY A 377 3.09 13.86 8.19
CA GLY A 377 2.39 14.77 9.09
C GLY A 377 0.94 14.99 8.66
N LYS A 378 0.36 16.12 9.06
CA LYS A 378 -1.03 16.46 8.73
C LYS A 378 -1.17 16.97 7.30
N GLY A 379 -2.23 16.52 6.64
CA GLY A 379 -2.65 16.96 5.31
C GLY A 379 -2.24 15.98 4.21
N LEU A 380 -3.20 15.66 3.34
CA LEU A 380 -2.96 14.77 2.19
C LEU A 380 -2.37 15.52 0.98
N ARG A 381 -2.45 16.84 0.95
CA ARG A 381 -1.93 17.67 -0.16
C ARG A 381 -0.45 17.46 -0.46
N ALA A 382 0.35 17.07 0.53
CA ALA A 382 1.75 16.70 0.30
C ALA A 382 1.91 15.54 -0.69
N HIS A 383 0.87 14.71 -0.85
CA HIS A 383 0.84 13.59 -1.81
C HIS A 383 0.40 14.00 -3.24
N CYS A 384 0.10 15.28 -3.50
CA CYS A 384 -0.12 15.80 -4.85
C CYS A 384 1.20 16.09 -5.58
N THR A 385 2.21 15.26 -5.37
CA THR A 385 3.56 15.43 -5.91
C THR A 385 4.09 14.13 -6.51
N GLU A 386 5.10 14.27 -7.36
CA GLU A 386 5.84 13.16 -7.97
C GLU A 386 7.31 13.21 -7.59
N PRO A 387 7.94 12.05 -7.34
CA PRO A 387 9.35 11.98 -6.97
C PRO A 387 10.26 11.97 -8.21
N PHE A 388 11.36 12.69 -8.10
CA PHE A 388 12.45 12.70 -9.08
C PHE A 388 13.78 12.48 -8.36
N LEU A 389 14.78 11.95 -9.06
CA LEU A 389 16.13 11.93 -8.54
C LEU A 389 16.62 13.37 -8.34
N GLY A 390 17.29 13.59 -7.21
CA GLY A 390 17.98 14.82 -6.95
C GLY A 390 19.17 15.06 -7.91
N GLU A 391 19.76 16.21 -7.80
CA GLU A 391 20.98 16.56 -8.54
C GLU A 391 22.08 15.53 -8.24
N ASN A 392 22.87 15.17 -9.26
CA ASN A 392 23.91 14.13 -9.18
C ASN A 392 23.39 12.71 -8.92
N GLY A 393 22.09 12.43 -9.12
CA GLY A 393 21.51 11.10 -8.96
C GLY A 393 21.36 10.63 -7.50
N GLN A 394 21.42 11.55 -6.54
CA GLN A 394 21.30 11.27 -5.11
C GLN A 394 20.10 12.00 -4.49
N GLY A 395 19.41 11.33 -3.55
CA GLY A 395 18.24 11.86 -2.89
C GLY A 395 17.00 11.92 -3.77
N VAL A 396 15.90 12.35 -3.18
CA VAL A 396 14.60 12.50 -3.86
C VAL A 396 14.15 13.94 -3.77
N VAL A 397 13.74 14.49 -4.90
CA VAL A 397 13.10 15.81 -5.00
C VAL A 397 11.67 15.62 -5.45
N TRP A 398 10.72 16.14 -4.69
CA TRP A 398 9.31 16.10 -5.06
C TRP A 398 8.91 17.37 -5.81
N LYS A 399 8.24 17.19 -6.94
CA LYS A 399 7.64 18.26 -7.75
C LYS A 399 6.13 18.09 -7.76
N ALA A 400 5.40 19.19 -7.95
CA ALA A 400 3.94 19.11 -8.11
C ALA A 400 3.58 18.14 -9.25
N ALA A 401 2.57 17.31 -9.03
CA ALA A 401 2.01 16.47 -10.08
C ALA A 401 1.48 17.34 -11.26
N PRO A 402 1.53 16.85 -12.51
CA PRO A 402 1.18 17.64 -13.67
C PRO A 402 -0.27 18.14 -13.59
N GLU A 403 -0.50 19.38 -14.02
CA GLU A 403 -1.85 19.99 -14.01
C GLU A 403 -2.78 19.40 -15.07
N GLN A 404 -2.23 18.87 -16.14
CA GLN A 404 -2.95 18.20 -17.22
C GLN A 404 -2.53 16.73 -17.26
N SER A 405 -3.48 15.87 -17.67
CA SER A 405 -3.14 14.48 -17.95
C SER A 405 -2.20 14.39 -19.15
N GLY A 406 -1.20 13.52 -19.06
CA GLY A 406 -0.34 13.18 -20.19
C GLY A 406 -1.04 12.32 -21.25
N ASP A 407 -2.13 11.62 -20.86
CA ASP A 407 -2.97 10.81 -21.77
C ASP A 407 -4.41 10.73 -21.24
N GLU A 408 -5.33 11.48 -21.88
CA GLU A 408 -6.74 11.50 -21.51
C GLU A 408 -7.50 10.20 -21.88
N ALA A 409 -6.90 9.29 -22.65
CA ALA A 409 -7.45 7.96 -22.85
C ALA A 409 -7.23 7.05 -21.64
N VAL A 410 -6.29 7.40 -20.76
CA VAL A 410 -5.89 6.61 -19.56
C VAL A 410 -6.33 7.29 -18.27
N LEU A 411 -6.12 8.60 -18.16
CA LEU A 411 -6.38 9.37 -16.94
C LEU A 411 -7.07 10.69 -17.31
N ARG A 412 -8.15 11.02 -16.60
CA ARG A 412 -8.95 12.24 -16.87
C ARG A 412 -9.11 13.10 -15.64
N LYS A 413 -9.40 14.37 -15.85
CA LYS A 413 -9.81 15.30 -14.80
C LYS A 413 -11.21 14.97 -14.29
N ILE A 414 -11.48 15.38 -13.06
CA ILE A 414 -12.78 15.23 -12.41
C ILE A 414 -13.92 15.95 -13.18
N THR A 415 -13.58 17.00 -13.93
CA THR A 415 -14.54 17.74 -14.76
C THR A 415 -14.96 17.04 -16.04
N ALA A 416 -14.24 15.98 -16.45
CA ALA A 416 -14.52 15.21 -17.66
C ALA A 416 -14.23 13.71 -17.46
N PRO A 417 -14.84 13.04 -16.46
CA PRO A 417 -14.53 11.67 -16.10
C PRO A 417 -14.94 10.67 -17.18
N PHE A 418 -14.48 9.43 -17.10
CA PHE A 418 -14.94 8.34 -17.96
C PHE A 418 -16.38 7.88 -17.61
N SER A 419 -16.75 7.97 -16.34
CA SER A 419 -18.09 7.72 -15.82
C SER A 419 -18.37 8.66 -14.66
N PRO A 420 -19.62 9.12 -14.47
CA PRO A 420 -19.97 9.95 -13.32
C PRO A 420 -20.01 9.17 -12.00
N ASP A 421 -19.93 7.86 -12.03
CA ASP A 421 -19.94 6.96 -10.87
C ASP A 421 -18.78 5.95 -10.88
N GLY A 422 -18.53 5.31 -9.73
CA GLY A 422 -17.43 4.37 -9.53
C GLY A 422 -17.70 2.95 -10.02
N GLY A 423 -18.89 2.67 -10.56
CA GLY A 423 -19.26 1.38 -11.16
C GLY A 423 -19.38 0.21 -10.16
N THR A 424 -19.25 0.44 -8.86
CA THR A 424 -19.42 -0.59 -7.82
C THR A 424 -20.83 -0.49 -7.25
N VAL A 425 -21.56 -1.60 -7.26
CA VAL A 425 -22.97 -1.70 -6.84
C VAL A 425 -23.14 -2.82 -5.82
N LEU A 426 -23.91 -2.54 -4.79
CA LEU A 426 -24.36 -3.54 -3.83
C LEU A 426 -25.70 -4.14 -4.25
N VAL A 427 -25.70 -5.40 -4.59
CA VAL A 427 -26.90 -6.18 -4.94
C VAL A 427 -27.44 -6.85 -3.68
N LYS A 428 -28.73 -6.75 -3.43
CA LYS A 428 -29.42 -7.36 -2.30
C LYS A 428 -30.59 -8.20 -2.76
N GLY A 429 -30.77 -9.36 -2.15
CA GLY A 429 -31.88 -10.26 -2.47
C GLY A 429 -32.10 -11.31 -1.38
N ASN A 430 -33.03 -12.24 -1.63
CA ASN A 430 -33.36 -13.32 -0.70
C ASN A 430 -32.23 -14.34 -0.47
N LEU A 431 -31.22 -14.38 -1.37
CA LEU A 431 -30.02 -15.22 -1.22
C LEU A 431 -28.88 -14.53 -0.46
N GLY A 432 -29.03 -13.22 -0.12
CA GLY A 432 -28.03 -12.45 0.59
C GLY A 432 -27.62 -11.17 -0.11
N ARG A 433 -26.37 -10.77 0.11
CA ARG A 433 -25.78 -9.53 -0.43
C ARG A 433 -24.53 -9.85 -1.23
N ALA A 434 -24.29 -9.15 -2.34
CA ALA A 434 -23.09 -9.28 -3.15
C ALA A 434 -22.66 -7.92 -3.68
N VAL A 435 -21.34 -7.70 -3.75
CA VAL A 435 -20.76 -6.53 -4.42
C VAL A 435 -20.47 -6.89 -5.86
N MET A 436 -20.96 -6.08 -6.79
CA MET A 436 -20.69 -6.19 -8.22
C MET A 436 -19.97 -4.93 -8.69
N LYS A 437 -19.04 -5.10 -9.63
CA LYS A 437 -18.40 -4.00 -10.34
C LYS A 437 -18.70 -4.12 -11.82
N LEU A 438 -19.26 -3.06 -12.38
CA LEU A 438 -19.48 -2.94 -13.82
C LEU A 438 -18.19 -2.44 -14.48
N SER A 439 -17.68 -3.18 -15.44
CA SER A 439 -16.52 -2.77 -16.24
C SER A 439 -16.99 -2.12 -17.54
N LEU A 440 -16.44 -0.95 -17.83
CA LEU A 440 -16.76 -0.21 -19.07
C LEU A 440 -16.21 -0.89 -20.34
N ILE A 441 -15.38 -1.93 -20.22
CA ILE A 441 -14.87 -2.67 -21.39
C ILE A 441 -15.95 -3.59 -22.00
N HIS A 442 -16.94 -3.97 -21.23
CA HIS A 442 -17.95 -4.95 -21.62
C HIS A 442 -19.32 -4.33 -21.98
N ILE A 443 -19.37 -3.01 -22.11
CA ILE A 443 -20.58 -2.28 -22.54
C ILE A 443 -20.42 -1.77 -23.96
#